data_85d0bfa0912640e287600aef78084a01
#
_entry.id   85d0bfa0912640e287600aef78084a01
#
_cell.length_a   1.000
_cell.length_b   1.000
_cell.length_c   1.000
_cell.angle_alpha   90.00
_cell.angle_beta   90.00
_cell.angle_gamma   90.00
#
_symmetry.space_group_name_H-M   'P 1'
#
loop_
_entity.id
_entity.type
_entity.pdbx_description
1 polymer ?
#
loop_
_entity_poly.entity_id
_entity_poly.type
_entity_poly.pdbx_seq_one_letter_code
_entity_poly.pdbx_strand_id
1 'polypeptide(L)'
;IGAVRDSQSCHVELICDGVHVHPSVIRATFAMFGAERVILISDSMRATGLEDGEYTLGGQPVVVKGNLATLHDGTIAGSATNLMDCMRFVVKNAGISLEDAVMCATENPAREIGIFDQTGSIEEGKKADFVLLDKELNIVGIYIDGKEQSC
;
A
#
# COMPACT_ATOMS: atom_id res chain seq x y z
N ILE A 1 -6.73 9.02 17.82
CA ILE A 1 -7.61 9.06 16.60
C ILE A 1 -8.38 10.37 16.56
N GLY A 2 -9.08 10.81 17.65
CA GLY A 2 -9.93 12.01 17.65
C GLY A 2 -9.20 13.26 17.19
N ALA A 3 -8.05 13.60 17.78
CA ALA A 3 -7.28 14.79 17.42
C ALA A 3 -6.88 14.80 15.93
N VAL A 4 -6.52 13.63 15.37
CA VAL A 4 -6.21 13.49 13.94
C VAL A 4 -7.46 13.67 13.08
N ARG A 5 -8.62 13.20 13.55
CA ARG A 5 -9.91 13.39 12.86
C ARG A 5 -10.29 14.86 12.76
N ASP A 6 -10.07 15.61 13.84
CA ASP A 6 -10.40 17.04 13.91
C ASP A 6 -9.40 17.92 13.15
N SER A 7 -8.16 17.45 12.96
CA SER A 7 -7.16 18.15 12.14
C SER A 7 -7.49 18.01 10.65
N GLN A 8 -7.45 19.12 9.92
CA GLN A 8 -7.64 19.12 8.47
C GLN A 8 -6.35 18.83 7.68
N SER A 9 -5.19 18.89 8.34
CA SER A 9 -3.88 18.75 7.70
C SER A 9 -3.19 17.39 7.97
N CYS A 10 -3.81 16.51 8.77
CA CYS A 10 -3.22 15.20 9.07
C CYS A 10 -3.72 14.12 8.10
N HIS A 11 -2.83 13.36 7.54
CA HIS A 11 -3.12 12.12 6.85
C HIS A 11 -2.98 10.90 7.79
N VAL A 12 -3.54 9.78 7.40
CA VAL A 12 -3.42 8.51 8.11
C VAL A 12 -2.83 7.46 7.17
N GLU A 13 -1.73 6.87 7.58
CA GLU A 13 -1.14 5.73 6.89
C GLU A 13 -1.81 4.44 7.34
N LEU A 14 -2.13 3.56 6.41
CA LEU A 14 -2.89 2.35 6.67
C LEU A 14 -2.28 1.15 5.95
N ILE A 15 -1.86 0.14 6.72
CA ILE A 15 -1.41 -1.14 6.20
C ILE A 15 -2.64 -1.96 5.81
N CYS A 16 -2.76 -2.29 4.53
CA CYS A 16 -3.93 -2.96 3.97
C CYS A 16 -3.59 -4.33 3.37
N ASP A 17 -2.74 -5.08 4.02
CA ASP A 17 -2.27 -6.40 3.57
C ASP A 17 -3.20 -7.57 3.89
N GLY A 18 -4.30 -7.30 4.63
CA GLY A 18 -5.24 -8.33 5.07
C GLY A 18 -4.81 -9.12 6.31
N VAL A 19 -3.65 -8.79 6.87
CA VAL A 19 -3.06 -9.41 8.06
C VAL A 19 -3.12 -8.47 9.26
N HIS A 20 -2.60 -7.23 9.11
CA HIS A 20 -2.48 -6.27 10.20
C HIS A 20 -3.81 -5.61 10.55
N VAL A 21 -4.63 -5.29 9.56
CA VAL A 21 -5.86 -4.52 9.76
C VAL A 21 -7.06 -5.25 9.15
N HIS A 22 -8.05 -5.53 9.99
CA HIS A 22 -9.29 -6.19 9.55
C HIS A 22 -10.08 -5.30 8.56
N PRO A 23 -10.72 -5.85 7.52
CA PRO A 23 -11.45 -5.06 6.51
C PRO A 23 -12.50 -4.09 7.08
N SER A 24 -13.15 -4.44 8.19
CA SER A 24 -14.11 -3.53 8.85
C SER A 24 -13.43 -2.28 9.42
N VAL A 25 -12.18 -2.39 9.90
CA VAL A 25 -11.40 -1.26 10.40
C VAL A 25 -10.93 -0.40 9.23
N ILE A 26 -10.53 -1.01 8.11
CA ILE A 26 -10.22 -0.30 6.87
C ILE A 26 -11.43 0.56 6.44
N ARG A 27 -12.62 -0.04 6.32
CA ARG A 27 -13.85 0.71 6.00
C ARG A 27 -14.15 1.85 6.98
N ALA A 28 -14.00 1.59 8.28
CA ALA A 28 -14.22 2.61 9.30
C ALA A 28 -13.21 3.77 9.17
N THR A 29 -11.96 3.49 8.83
CA THR A 29 -10.93 4.51 8.58
C THR A 29 -11.31 5.38 7.39
N PHE A 30 -11.69 4.78 6.26
CA PHE A 30 -12.16 5.53 5.08
C PHE A 30 -13.42 6.34 5.39
N ALA A 31 -14.39 5.78 6.12
CA ALA A 31 -15.59 6.53 6.52
C ALA A 31 -15.31 7.69 7.48
N MET A 32 -14.27 7.57 8.31
CA MET A 32 -13.90 8.60 9.28
C MET A 32 -13.08 9.74 8.67
N PHE A 33 -12.15 9.42 7.78
CA PHE A 33 -11.14 10.37 7.28
C PHE A 33 -11.40 10.83 5.85
N GLY A 34 -12.17 10.08 5.05
CA GLY A 34 -12.26 10.28 3.61
C GLY A 34 -11.06 9.69 2.87
N ALA A 35 -11.23 9.36 1.60
CA ALA A 35 -10.14 8.79 0.79
C ALA A 35 -8.98 9.77 0.60
N GLU A 36 -9.27 11.07 0.55
CA GLU A 36 -8.29 12.15 0.38
C GLU A 36 -7.28 12.28 1.53
N ARG A 37 -7.57 11.66 2.67
CA ARG A 37 -6.69 11.70 3.86
C ARG A 37 -6.09 10.35 4.23
N VAL A 38 -6.35 9.32 3.45
CA VAL A 38 -5.78 7.99 3.65
C VAL A 38 -4.61 7.78 2.70
N ILE A 39 -3.51 7.26 3.23
CA ILE A 39 -2.34 6.81 2.46
C ILE A 39 -2.21 5.31 2.66
N LEU A 40 -2.23 4.55 1.57
CA LEU A 40 -1.95 3.12 1.63
C LEU A 40 -0.45 2.90 1.77
N ILE A 41 -0.07 2.08 2.73
CA ILE A 41 1.30 1.61 2.90
C ILE A 41 1.32 0.08 2.99
N SER A 42 2.44 -0.52 2.62
CA SER A 42 2.65 -1.96 2.75
C SER A 42 3.41 -2.33 4.01
N ASP A 43 4.25 -1.44 4.53
CA ASP A 43 5.19 -1.72 5.61
C ASP A 43 6.04 -2.98 5.32
N SER A 44 6.46 -3.12 4.06
CA SER A 44 7.14 -4.29 3.54
C SER A 44 8.49 -4.49 4.19
N MET A 45 8.73 -5.71 4.67
CA MET A 45 10.05 -6.12 5.14
C MET A 45 10.92 -6.65 3.98
N ARG A 46 12.23 -6.84 4.23
CA ARG A 46 13.21 -7.31 3.23
C ARG A 46 12.87 -8.65 2.55
N ALA A 47 12.00 -9.47 3.15
CA ALA A 47 11.59 -10.76 2.61
C ALA A 47 10.37 -10.67 1.68
N THR A 48 9.81 -9.48 1.45
CA THR A 48 8.69 -9.29 0.52
C THR A 48 9.11 -9.71 -0.89
N GLY A 49 8.30 -10.59 -1.51
CA GLY A 49 8.58 -11.15 -2.83
C GLY A 49 9.59 -12.29 -2.86
N LEU A 50 10.10 -12.74 -1.71
CA LEU A 50 10.92 -13.93 -1.59
C LEU A 50 10.06 -15.17 -1.26
N GLU A 51 10.64 -16.35 -1.37
CA GLU A 51 9.97 -17.62 -1.02
C GLU A 51 9.68 -17.72 0.48
N ASP A 52 8.73 -18.57 0.85
CA ASP A 52 8.48 -18.90 2.25
C ASP A 52 9.75 -19.42 2.94
N GLY A 53 10.01 -18.95 4.15
CA GLY A 53 11.24 -19.33 4.83
C GLY A 53 11.55 -18.50 6.09
N GLU A 54 12.75 -18.69 6.61
CA GLU A 54 13.27 -17.93 7.74
C GLU A 54 14.11 -16.75 7.27
N TYR A 55 13.83 -15.58 7.84
CA TYR A 55 14.50 -14.31 7.56
C TYR A 55 14.83 -13.59 8.85
N THR A 56 15.30 -12.34 8.75
CA THR A 56 15.53 -11.48 9.90
C THR A 56 14.89 -10.11 9.73
N LEU A 57 14.32 -9.60 10.81
CA LEU A 57 13.81 -8.22 10.90
C LEU A 57 14.38 -7.58 12.17
N GLY A 58 15.15 -6.49 12.02
CA GLY A 58 15.77 -5.83 13.16
C GLY A 58 16.71 -6.72 14.00
N GLY A 59 17.30 -7.76 13.37
CA GLY A 59 18.17 -8.73 14.06
C GLY A 59 17.42 -9.90 14.73
N GLN A 60 16.08 -9.89 14.69
CA GLN A 60 15.26 -10.99 15.20
C GLN A 60 14.90 -11.97 14.08
N PRO A 61 14.88 -13.29 14.32
CA PRO A 61 14.45 -14.26 13.37
C PRO A 61 12.92 -14.17 13.16
N VAL A 62 12.50 -14.22 11.90
CA VAL A 62 11.09 -14.22 11.50
C VAL A 62 10.82 -15.34 10.51
N VAL A 63 9.64 -15.92 10.58
CA VAL A 63 9.15 -16.94 9.65
C VAL A 63 8.14 -16.31 8.72
N VAL A 64 8.38 -16.40 7.41
CA VAL A 64 7.46 -15.91 6.37
C VAL A 64 6.71 -17.10 5.76
N LYS A 65 5.37 -16.96 5.68
CA LYS A 65 4.47 -17.87 4.98
C LYS A 65 3.45 -17.07 4.18
N GLY A 66 3.58 -17.06 2.86
CA GLY A 66 2.79 -16.19 2.00
C GLY A 66 3.00 -14.72 2.34
N ASN A 67 1.93 -14.00 2.68
CA ASN A 67 1.98 -12.60 3.09
C ASN A 67 2.13 -12.36 4.60
N LEU A 68 2.22 -13.43 5.40
CA LEU A 68 2.33 -13.36 6.86
C LEU A 68 3.79 -13.57 7.29
N ALA A 69 4.33 -12.61 8.04
CA ALA A 69 5.61 -12.74 8.74
C ALA A 69 5.38 -12.74 10.25
N THR A 70 5.93 -13.71 10.96
CA THR A 70 5.81 -13.83 12.43
C THR A 70 7.15 -14.12 13.08
N LEU A 71 7.28 -13.71 14.34
CA LEU A 71 8.27 -14.27 15.23
C LEU A 71 7.94 -15.74 15.57
N HIS A 72 8.88 -16.46 16.15
CA HIS A 72 8.66 -17.86 16.54
C HIS A 72 7.54 -18.05 17.59
N ASP A 73 7.22 -17.02 18.36
CA ASP A 73 6.11 -17.03 19.33
C ASP A 73 4.74 -16.70 18.71
N GLY A 74 4.69 -16.48 17.38
CA GLY A 74 3.47 -16.16 16.64
C GLY A 74 3.13 -14.68 16.57
N THR A 75 3.94 -13.79 17.16
CA THR A 75 3.75 -12.35 17.05
C THR A 75 3.97 -11.89 15.60
N ILE A 76 3.05 -11.09 15.04
CA ILE A 76 3.20 -10.51 13.71
C ILE A 76 4.42 -9.57 13.70
N ALA A 77 5.27 -9.74 12.70
CA ALA A 77 6.60 -9.10 12.64
C ALA A 77 6.84 -8.36 11.33
N GLY A 78 5.93 -7.52 10.92
CA GLY A 78 6.00 -6.77 9.67
C GLY A 78 5.23 -7.42 8.53
N SER A 79 5.17 -6.74 7.39
CA SER A 79 4.44 -7.20 6.21
C SER A 79 5.38 -7.87 5.20
N ALA A 80 4.94 -8.97 4.62
CA ALA A 80 5.56 -9.61 3.47
C ALA A 80 4.82 -9.26 2.16
N THR A 81 3.92 -8.27 2.19
CA THR A 81 3.05 -7.86 1.08
C THR A 81 3.59 -6.59 0.42
N ASN A 82 3.49 -6.50 -0.90
CA ASN A 82 3.80 -5.27 -1.65
C ASN A 82 2.59 -4.32 -1.70
N LEU A 83 2.82 -3.06 -2.08
CA LEU A 83 1.77 -2.03 -2.13
C LEU A 83 0.65 -2.35 -3.14
N MET A 84 0.97 -3.01 -4.26
CA MET A 84 -0.04 -3.40 -5.25
C MET A 84 -1.02 -4.43 -4.69
N ASP A 85 -0.54 -5.39 -3.89
CA ASP A 85 -1.39 -6.37 -3.22
C ASP A 85 -2.23 -5.73 -2.12
N CYS A 86 -1.71 -4.74 -1.40
CA CYS A 86 -2.49 -3.91 -0.46
C CYS A 86 -3.62 -3.18 -1.19
N MET A 87 -3.35 -2.56 -2.33
CA MET A 87 -4.37 -1.89 -3.15
C MET A 87 -5.44 -2.87 -3.64
N ARG A 88 -5.05 -4.06 -4.16
CA ARG A 88 -5.98 -5.12 -4.54
C ARG A 88 -6.87 -5.55 -3.38
N PHE A 89 -6.28 -5.71 -2.20
CA PHE A 89 -7.02 -6.12 -1.00
C PHE A 89 -8.07 -5.08 -0.61
N VAL A 90 -7.73 -3.81 -0.63
CA VAL A 90 -8.65 -2.71 -0.32
C VAL A 90 -9.85 -2.70 -1.27
N VAL A 91 -9.61 -2.88 -2.56
CA VAL A 91 -10.70 -2.93 -3.57
C VAL A 91 -11.55 -4.19 -3.41
N LYS A 92 -10.91 -5.37 -3.40
CA LYS A 92 -11.62 -6.66 -3.48
C LYS A 92 -12.25 -7.10 -2.15
N ASN A 93 -11.64 -6.74 -1.01
CA ASN A 93 -12.03 -7.25 0.31
C ASN A 93 -12.61 -6.17 1.24
N ALA A 94 -12.20 -4.91 1.09
CA ALA A 94 -12.76 -3.81 1.87
C ALA A 94 -13.88 -3.06 1.12
N GLY A 95 -14.00 -3.23 -0.21
CA GLY A 95 -15.05 -2.61 -1.02
C GLY A 95 -14.84 -1.11 -1.26
N ILE A 96 -13.61 -0.64 -1.18
CA ILE A 96 -13.22 0.73 -1.55
C ILE A 96 -13.16 0.81 -3.08
N SER A 97 -13.56 1.95 -3.67
CA SER A 97 -13.50 2.13 -5.10
C SER A 97 -12.06 2.03 -5.63
N LEU A 98 -11.89 1.64 -6.90
CA LEU A 98 -10.56 1.58 -7.50
C LEU A 98 -9.92 2.97 -7.56
N GLU A 99 -10.72 3.99 -7.88
CA GLU A 99 -10.29 5.38 -7.95
C GLU A 99 -9.74 5.86 -6.60
N ASP A 100 -10.46 5.62 -5.51
CA ASP A 100 -10.02 5.98 -4.15
C ASP A 100 -8.76 5.20 -3.77
N ALA A 101 -8.70 3.91 -4.06
CA ALA A 101 -7.54 3.08 -3.74
C ALA A 101 -6.28 3.52 -4.50
N VAL A 102 -6.42 3.88 -5.78
CA VAL A 102 -5.33 4.45 -6.59
C VAL A 102 -4.90 5.80 -6.03
N MET A 103 -5.81 6.71 -5.74
CA MET A 103 -5.49 8.00 -5.13
C MET A 103 -4.70 7.84 -3.83
N CYS A 104 -5.14 6.93 -2.95
CA CYS A 104 -4.47 6.64 -1.69
C CYS A 104 -3.07 6.03 -1.85
N ALA A 105 -2.79 5.37 -2.98
CA ALA A 105 -1.50 4.75 -3.27
C ALA A 105 -0.56 5.62 -4.13
N THR A 106 -1.04 6.74 -4.69
CA THR A 106 -0.29 7.57 -5.65
C THR A 106 -0.33 9.05 -5.30
N GLU A 107 -1.46 9.71 -5.48
CA GLU A 107 -1.61 11.15 -5.31
C GLU A 107 -1.39 11.58 -3.85
N ASN A 108 -2.08 10.95 -2.91
CA ASN A 108 -1.99 11.32 -1.49
C ASN A 108 -0.55 11.23 -0.95
N PRO A 109 0.19 10.10 -1.12
CA PRO A 109 1.57 10.05 -0.66
C PRO A 109 2.47 11.05 -1.40
N ALA A 110 2.27 11.29 -2.70
CA ALA A 110 3.06 12.26 -3.44
C ALA A 110 2.83 13.71 -2.93
N ARG A 111 1.60 14.05 -2.52
CA ARG A 111 1.28 15.34 -1.90
C ARG A 111 1.90 15.46 -0.51
N GLU A 112 1.80 14.41 0.30
CA GLU A 112 2.30 14.40 1.67
C GLU A 112 3.82 14.63 1.74
N ILE A 113 4.59 14.04 0.82
CA ILE A 113 6.04 14.24 0.77
C ILE A 113 6.48 15.37 -0.16
N GLY A 114 5.55 16.12 -0.75
CA GLY A 114 5.84 17.33 -1.53
C GLY A 114 6.44 17.10 -2.91
N ILE A 115 6.11 15.97 -3.57
CA ILE A 115 6.60 15.64 -4.94
C ILE A 115 5.47 15.50 -5.97
N PHE A 116 4.26 15.95 -5.63
CA PHE A 116 3.10 15.79 -6.52
C PHE A 116 3.24 16.55 -7.85
N ASP A 117 4.06 17.58 -7.90
CA ASP A 117 4.44 18.28 -9.13
C ASP A 117 5.25 17.41 -10.09
N GLN A 118 5.86 16.32 -9.61
CA GLN A 118 6.72 15.42 -10.37
C GLN A 118 6.07 14.07 -10.69
N THR A 119 5.24 13.56 -9.80
CA THR A 119 4.63 12.22 -9.91
C THR A 119 3.31 12.14 -9.12
N GLY A 120 2.64 10.99 -9.16
CA GLY A 120 1.39 10.74 -8.42
C GLY A 120 0.13 10.92 -9.24
N SER A 121 0.24 11.45 -10.47
CA SER A 121 -0.85 11.53 -11.45
C SER A 121 -0.30 11.48 -12.87
N ILE A 122 -1.16 11.16 -13.83
CA ILE A 122 -0.82 11.14 -15.26
C ILE A 122 -1.17 12.51 -15.83
N GLU A 123 -0.19 13.40 -15.89
CA GLU A 123 -0.31 14.76 -16.38
C GLU A 123 0.90 15.15 -17.23
N GLU A 124 0.71 16.05 -18.18
CA GLU A 124 1.81 16.56 -19.02
C GLU A 124 2.88 17.26 -18.15
N GLY A 125 4.13 16.88 -18.37
CA GLY A 125 5.29 17.41 -17.64
C GLY A 125 5.70 16.61 -16.42
N LYS A 126 4.89 15.65 -15.97
CA LYS A 126 5.27 14.73 -14.89
C LYS A 126 6.05 13.52 -15.41
N LYS A 127 6.71 12.82 -14.50
CA LYS A 127 7.39 11.55 -14.80
C LYS A 127 6.40 10.53 -15.34
N ALA A 128 6.79 9.83 -16.39
CA ALA A 128 5.99 8.76 -16.96
C ALA A 128 6.23 7.44 -16.22
N ASP A 129 5.92 7.46 -14.92
CA ASP A 129 5.97 6.31 -14.02
C ASP A 129 4.55 5.80 -13.82
N PHE A 130 4.21 4.64 -14.38
CA PHE A 130 2.87 4.08 -14.26
C PHE A 130 2.86 2.56 -14.38
N VAL A 131 1.80 1.96 -13.86
CA VAL A 131 1.54 0.53 -13.92
C VAL A 131 0.27 0.31 -14.72
N LEU A 132 0.31 -0.60 -15.70
CA LEU A 132 -0.87 -1.05 -16.44
C LEU A 132 -1.46 -2.28 -15.76
N LEU A 133 -2.76 -2.26 -15.56
CA LEU A 133 -3.51 -3.34 -14.93
C LEU A 133 -4.56 -3.90 -15.88
N ASP A 134 -4.80 -5.21 -15.81
CA ASP A 134 -5.98 -5.82 -16.41
C ASP A 134 -7.25 -5.58 -15.55
N LYS A 135 -8.39 -6.11 -15.97
CA LYS A 135 -9.66 -5.96 -15.25
C LYS A 135 -9.69 -6.66 -13.90
N GLU A 136 -8.84 -7.65 -13.71
CA GLU A 136 -8.64 -8.41 -12.48
C GLU A 136 -7.61 -7.75 -11.55
N LEU A 137 -7.06 -6.59 -11.94
CA LEU A 137 -6.00 -5.83 -11.27
C LEU A 137 -4.65 -6.56 -11.27
N ASN A 138 -4.39 -7.44 -12.23
CA ASN A 138 -3.05 -7.99 -12.42
C ASN A 138 -2.19 -6.98 -13.19
N ILE A 139 -0.90 -6.92 -12.86
CA ILE A 139 0.06 -6.09 -13.58
C ILE A 139 0.29 -6.68 -14.97
N VAL A 140 0.09 -5.88 -16.01
CA VAL A 140 0.37 -6.24 -17.41
C VAL A 140 1.48 -5.40 -18.01
N GLY A 141 1.93 -4.36 -17.33
CA GLY A 141 3.08 -3.55 -17.71
C GLY A 141 3.50 -2.58 -16.63
N ILE A 142 4.79 -2.31 -16.54
CA ILE A 142 5.38 -1.33 -15.60
C ILE A 142 6.24 -0.38 -16.43
N TYR A 143 6.07 0.91 -16.23
CA TYR A 143 6.84 1.94 -16.91
C TYR A 143 7.51 2.86 -15.89
N ILE A 144 8.81 3.12 -16.07
CA ILE A 144 9.61 4.06 -15.28
C ILE A 144 10.27 5.03 -16.25
N ASP A 145 10.07 6.31 -16.05
CA ASP A 145 10.51 7.38 -16.98
C ASP A 145 10.11 7.08 -18.45
N GLY A 146 8.90 6.53 -18.64
CA GLY A 146 8.35 6.15 -19.96
C GLY A 146 8.97 4.91 -20.60
N LYS A 147 9.83 4.18 -19.89
CA LYS A 147 10.46 2.95 -20.37
C LYS A 147 9.83 1.74 -19.72
N GLU A 148 9.40 0.79 -20.55
CA GLU A 148 8.87 -0.48 -20.06
C GLU A 148 9.94 -1.26 -19.31
N GLN A 149 9.55 -1.81 -18.16
CA GLN A 149 10.37 -2.66 -17.31
C GLN A 149 9.98 -4.12 -17.55
N SER A 150 11.00 -4.99 -17.60
CA SER A 150 10.73 -6.44 -17.61
C SER A 150 10.22 -6.88 -16.23
N CYS A 151 9.05 -7.49 -16.19
CA CYS A 151 8.52 -8.18 -15.00
C CYS A 151 9.14 -9.56 -14.86
#